data_ba23d044122310fde0f4dc8fc4eebaf1
#
_entry.id   ba23d044122310fde0f4dc8fc4eebaf1
#
_cell.length_a   1.000
_cell.length_b   1.000
_cell.length_c   1.000
_cell.angle_alpha   90.00
_cell.angle_beta   90.00
_cell.angle_gamma   90.00
#
_symmetry.space_group_name_H-M   'P 1'
#
loop_
_entity.id
_entity.type
_entity.pdbx_description
1 polymer ?
#
loop_
_entity_poly.entity_id
_entity_poly.type
_entity_poly.pdbx_seq_one_letter_code
_entity_poly.pdbx_strand_id
1 'polypeptide(L)'
;GLHLGAQLVGGGSELVEGIRNYQGSAAYRRRRKTENQEGAPSSFSCPDDSRYFCIGVGGYPEKHFEAANMETDIENLKKKVDAGADYIITQMFFDNKVYYDFVDRCRKAGITVPVIPGLKPLSTSRQISMLPESFSLDIPIELTKEIEAAKDDKEAVYRIGTEWCAMQCKDLIRNGVPAVHFYTMGKSRNIVEILRECF
;
A
#
# COMPACT_ATOMS: atom_id res chain seq x y z
N GLY A 1 -6.81 -6.39 -13.06
CA GLY A 1 -6.36 -6.49 -11.70
C GLY A 1 -7.18 -7.53 -10.96
N LEU A 2 -6.64 -8.72 -10.75
CA LEU A 2 -7.23 -9.73 -9.86
C LEU A 2 -7.00 -9.28 -8.42
N HIS A 3 -8.01 -8.68 -7.82
CA HIS A 3 -8.15 -8.60 -6.38
C HIS A 3 -8.54 -10.02 -5.92
N LEU A 4 -7.57 -10.88 -5.68
CA LEU A 4 -7.75 -12.07 -4.89
C LEU A 4 -7.86 -11.62 -3.43
N GLY A 5 -9.06 -11.25 -3.01
CA GLY A 5 -9.47 -11.27 -1.62
C GLY A 5 -9.49 -12.72 -1.16
N ALA A 6 -8.33 -13.27 -0.90
CA ALA A 6 -8.22 -14.60 -0.34
C ALA A 6 -8.36 -14.46 1.18
N GLN A 7 -9.58 -14.69 1.67
CA GLN A 7 -9.75 -15.35 2.95
C GLN A 7 -9.21 -16.78 2.78
N LEU A 8 -7.91 -16.93 2.70
CA LEU A 8 -7.25 -18.22 2.80
C LEU A 8 -6.89 -18.42 4.26
N VAL A 9 -7.36 -19.53 4.81
CA VAL A 9 -6.96 -20.12 6.07
C VAL A 9 -5.46 -20.41 5.98
N GLY A 10 -4.65 -19.43 6.40
CA GLY A 10 -3.18 -19.45 6.34
C GLY A 10 -2.68 -18.01 6.48
N GLY A 11 -1.62 -17.76 7.23
CA GLY A 11 -1.03 -16.44 7.38
C GLY A 11 -0.53 -15.87 6.05
N GLY A 12 -0.47 -14.55 5.92
CA GLY A 12 -0.04 -13.90 4.68
C GLY A 12 1.37 -14.32 4.21
N SER A 13 2.25 -14.81 5.11
CA SER A 13 3.55 -15.39 4.77
C SER A 13 3.44 -16.72 4.03
N GLU A 14 2.51 -17.59 4.41
CA GLU A 14 2.27 -18.88 3.75
C GLU A 14 1.77 -18.68 2.31
N LEU A 15 0.95 -17.66 2.07
CA LEU A 15 0.51 -17.29 0.72
C LEU A 15 1.68 -16.83 -0.16
N VAL A 16 2.56 -15.97 0.37
CA VAL A 16 3.75 -15.48 -0.35
C VAL A 16 4.67 -16.66 -0.69
N GLU A 17 4.94 -17.53 0.28
CA GLU A 17 5.73 -18.73 0.09
C GLU A 17 5.10 -19.67 -0.95
N GLY A 18 3.79 -19.88 -0.88
CA GLY A 18 3.04 -20.69 -1.85
C GLY A 18 3.18 -20.16 -3.28
N ILE A 19 3.09 -18.84 -3.49
CA ILE A 19 3.29 -18.22 -4.80
C ILE A 19 4.72 -18.41 -5.28
N ARG A 20 5.73 -18.24 -4.42
CA ARG A 20 7.15 -18.44 -4.78
C ARG A 20 7.44 -19.90 -5.13
N ASN A 21 6.91 -20.83 -4.36
CA ASN A 21 7.04 -22.27 -4.64
C ASN A 21 6.39 -22.65 -5.97
N TYR A 22 5.21 -22.09 -6.29
CA TYR A 22 4.56 -22.30 -7.59
C TYR A 22 5.42 -21.80 -8.75
N GLN A 23 5.99 -20.60 -8.65
CA GLN A 23 6.89 -20.05 -9.66
C GLN A 23 8.11 -20.93 -9.93
N GLY A 24 8.68 -21.54 -8.88
CA GLY A 24 9.79 -22.49 -8.96
C GLY A 24 9.40 -23.88 -9.47
N SER A 25 8.11 -24.17 -9.66
CA SER A 25 7.64 -25.52 -10.04
C SER A 25 7.96 -25.89 -11.48
N ALA A 26 8.14 -27.20 -11.73
CA ALA A 26 8.35 -27.72 -13.09
C ALA A 26 7.13 -27.53 -14.00
N ALA A 27 5.92 -27.45 -13.42
CA ALA A 27 4.67 -27.20 -14.15
C ALA A 27 4.63 -25.76 -14.69
N TYR A 28 5.01 -24.78 -13.86
CA TYR A 28 5.11 -23.39 -14.25
C TYR A 28 6.15 -23.17 -15.36
N ARG A 29 7.34 -23.73 -15.22
CA ARG A 29 8.41 -23.68 -16.23
C ARG A 29 8.00 -24.29 -17.57
N ARG A 30 7.23 -25.38 -17.56
CA ARG A 30 6.69 -26.01 -18.79
C ARG A 30 5.69 -25.11 -19.49
N ARG A 31 4.72 -24.52 -18.76
CA ARG A 31 3.70 -23.63 -19.31
C ARG A 31 4.34 -22.42 -20.00
N ARG A 32 5.32 -21.80 -19.38
CA ARG A 32 6.03 -20.66 -19.93
C ARG A 32 6.78 -20.97 -21.22
N LYS A 33 7.37 -22.18 -21.35
CA LYS A 33 8.01 -22.61 -22.59
C LYS A 33 7.02 -22.74 -23.76
N THR A 34 5.79 -23.16 -23.49
CA THR A 34 4.73 -23.26 -24.49
C THR A 34 4.20 -21.90 -24.93
N GLU A 35 4.01 -20.97 -24.00
CA GLU A 35 3.54 -19.62 -24.30
C GLU A 35 4.57 -18.80 -25.11
N ASN A 36 5.86 -19.00 -24.90
CA ASN A 36 6.93 -18.35 -25.67
C ASN A 36 7.10 -18.92 -27.10
N GLN A 37 6.52 -20.09 -27.41
CA GLN A 37 6.58 -20.70 -28.76
C GLN A 37 5.47 -20.22 -29.71
N GLU A 38 4.43 -19.56 -29.20
CA GLU A 38 3.27 -19.10 -29.97
C GLU A 38 3.32 -17.61 -30.40
N GLY A 39 4.53 -17.04 -30.57
CA GLY A 39 4.69 -15.76 -31.27
C GLY A 39 4.47 -14.48 -30.47
N ALA A 40 4.60 -14.52 -29.16
CA ALA A 40 4.68 -13.29 -28.36
C ALA A 40 5.99 -12.53 -28.65
N PRO A 41 5.98 -11.19 -28.79
CA PRO A 41 7.18 -10.43 -29.09
C PRO A 41 8.24 -10.64 -28.01
N SER A 42 9.41 -11.08 -28.43
CA SER A 42 10.57 -11.53 -27.64
C SER A 42 11.33 -10.40 -26.90
N SER A 43 10.70 -9.27 -26.62
CA SER A 43 11.35 -8.10 -26.02
C SER A 43 11.38 -8.10 -24.48
N PHE A 44 10.79 -9.09 -23.81
CA PHE A 44 10.96 -9.32 -22.37
C PHE A 44 11.70 -10.64 -22.14
N SER A 45 13.02 -10.61 -22.34
CA SER A 45 13.89 -11.61 -21.76
C SER A 45 13.98 -11.36 -20.27
N CYS A 46 13.10 -11.98 -19.50
CA CYS A 46 13.29 -12.08 -18.07
C CYS A 46 14.51 -12.95 -17.80
N PRO A 47 15.52 -12.50 -17.02
CA PRO A 47 16.64 -13.35 -16.63
C PRO A 47 16.15 -14.59 -15.90
N ASP A 48 16.96 -15.64 -15.92
CA ASP A 48 16.74 -16.96 -15.28
C ASP A 48 16.03 -16.82 -13.94
N ASP A 49 14.74 -17.41 -13.83
CA ASP A 49 13.92 -16.78 -12.92
C ASP A 49 12.87 -17.58 -12.20
N SER A 50 13.14 -17.67 -10.94
CA SER A 50 12.22 -18.00 -9.88
C SER A 50 11.22 -16.87 -9.51
N ARG A 51 11.25 -15.68 -10.17
CA ARG A 51 10.50 -14.48 -9.76
C ARG A 51 9.69 -13.85 -10.89
N TYR A 52 8.69 -14.57 -11.39
CA TYR A 52 7.80 -14.03 -12.43
C TYR A 52 6.80 -13.01 -11.90
N PHE A 53 6.23 -13.23 -10.70
CA PHE A 53 5.33 -12.27 -10.08
C PHE A 53 6.08 -11.37 -9.11
N CYS A 54 5.81 -10.08 -9.19
CA CYS A 54 6.17 -9.11 -8.17
C CYS A 54 5.10 -9.15 -7.08
N ILE A 55 5.47 -9.50 -5.86
CA ILE A 55 4.54 -9.74 -4.76
C ILE A 55 4.58 -8.55 -3.79
N GLY A 56 3.49 -7.80 -3.73
CA GLY A 56 3.29 -6.77 -2.72
C GLY A 56 2.51 -7.29 -1.53
N VAL A 57 2.87 -6.83 -0.32
CA VAL A 57 2.15 -7.13 0.92
C VAL A 57 1.71 -5.86 1.63
N GLY A 58 0.64 -5.94 2.42
CA GLY A 58 0.17 -4.83 3.24
C GLY A 58 1.04 -4.63 4.47
N GLY A 59 1.33 -3.35 4.80
CA GLY A 59 1.91 -2.90 6.06
C GLY A 59 0.98 -1.90 6.75
N TYR A 60 1.11 -1.74 8.06
CA TYR A 60 0.18 -0.93 8.86
C TYR A 60 0.96 0.06 9.72
N PRO A 61 1.09 1.33 9.28
CA PRO A 61 1.84 2.35 10.02
C PRO A 61 1.34 2.57 11.44
N GLU A 62 0.03 2.43 11.66
CA GLU A 62 -0.64 2.58 12.96
C GLU A 62 -1.00 1.24 13.61
N LYS A 63 -0.36 0.15 13.20
CA LYS A 63 -0.55 -1.24 13.65
C LYS A 63 -1.81 -1.91 13.05
N HIS A 64 -1.70 -3.16 12.65
CA HIS A 64 -2.85 -3.98 12.30
C HIS A 64 -3.75 -4.23 13.53
N PHE A 65 -5.06 -4.13 13.34
CA PHE A 65 -6.02 -4.23 14.46
C PHE A 65 -5.94 -5.57 15.22
N GLU A 66 -5.60 -6.68 14.54
CA GLU A 66 -5.44 -8.00 15.15
C GLU A 66 -4.10 -8.19 15.85
N ALA A 67 -3.09 -7.38 15.58
CA ALA A 67 -1.80 -7.50 16.23
C ALA A 67 -1.87 -7.00 17.67
N ALA A 68 -1.25 -7.70 18.61
CA ALA A 68 -1.23 -7.31 20.02
C ALA A 68 -0.52 -5.96 20.23
N ASN A 69 0.57 -5.73 19.52
CA ASN A 69 1.38 -4.51 19.56
C ASN A 69 2.10 -4.30 18.22
N MET A 70 2.76 -3.16 18.05
CA MET A 70 3.48 -2.80 16.83
C MET A 70 4.65 -3.75 16.56
N GLU A 71 5.34 -4.20 17.59
CA GLU A 71 6.47 -5.11 17.48
C GLU A 71 6.04 -6.44 16.85
N THR A 72 4.94 -7.01 17.33
CA THR A 72 4.35 -8.25 16.76
C THR A 72 3.89 -8.04 15.32
N ASP A 73 3.35 -6.86 14.97
CA ASP A 73 2.94 -6.55 13.61
C ASP A 73 4.15 -6.47 12.66
N ILE A 74 5.23 -5.81 13.08
CA ILE A 74 6.49 -5.74 12.32
C ILE A 74 7.13 -7.14 12.17
N GLU A 75 7.10 -7.99 13.21
CA GLU A 75 7.57 -9.38 13.10
C GLU A 75 6.76 -10.18 12.08
N ASN A 76 5.44 -10.03 12.05
CA ASN A 76 4.59 -10.67 11.06
C ASN A 76 4.84 -10.15 9.65
N LEU A 77 5.08 -8.84 9.51
CA LEU A 77 5.48 -8.24 8.24
C LEU A 77 6.84 -8.78 7.77
N LYS A 78 7.80 -8.91 8.69
CA LYS A 78 9.13 -9.50 8.41
C LYS A 78 9.01 -10.91 7.86
N LYS A 79 8.15 -11.76 8.45
CA LYS A 79 7.89 -13.12 7.94
C LYS A 79 7.39 -13.12 6.51
N LYS A 80 6.52 -12.16 6.13
CA LYS A 80 6.03 -12.02 4.74
C LYS A 80 7.16 -11.63 3.78
N VAL A 81 8.04 -10.73 4.22
CA VAL A 81 9.20 -10.30 3.43
C VAL A 81 10.21 -11.46 3.28
N ASP A 82 10.51 -12.18 4.37
CA ASP A 82 11.41 -13.34 4.35
C ASP A 82 10.87 -14.49 3.48
N ALA A 83 9.55 -14.64 3.41
CA ALA A 83 8.89 -15.57 2.48
C ALA A 83 8.99 -15.12 1.02
N GLY A 84 9.48 -13.92 0.72
CA GLY A 84 9.78 -13.44 -0.62
C GLY A 84 8.90 -12.33 -1.16
N ALA A 85 8.24 -11.53 -0.31
CA ALA A 85 7.58 -10.32 -0.78
C ALA A 85 8.61 -9.31 -1.31
N ASP A 86 8.28 -8.65 -2.42
CA ASP A 86 9.18 -7.74 -3.13
C ASP A 86 9.02 -6.29 -2.67
N TYR A 87 7.85 -5.91 -2.16
CA TYR A 87 7.55 -4.56 -1.67
C TYR A 87 6.38 -4.58 -0.68
N ILE A 88 6.25 -3.49 0.05
CA ILE A 88 5.16 -3.25 1.00
C ILE A 88 4.35 -2.04 0.52
N ILE A 89 3.02 -2.14 0.52
CA ILE A 89 2.13 -0.98 0.41
C ILE A 89 1.51 -0.75 1.78
N THR A 90 1.59 0.46 2.31
CA THR A 90 1.00 0.73 3.62
C THR A 90 -0.51 0.92 3.54
N GLN A 91 -1.22 0.63 4.64
CA GLN A 91 -2.55 1.18 4.87
C GLN A 91 -2.49 2.71 4.77
N MET A 92 -3.61 3.35 4.43
CA MET A 92 -3.71 4.80 4.42
C MET A 92 -3.43 5.37 5.82
N PHE A 93 -2.86 6.55 5.86
CA PHE A 93 -2.57 7.34 7.06
C PHE A 93 -2.74 8.83 6.73
N PHE A 94 -2.88 9.67 7.73
CA PHE A 94 -3.13 11.11 7.55
C PHE A 94 -2.04 11.99 8.18
N ASP A 95 -1.08 11.40 8.90
CA ASP A 95 0.15 12.04 9.39
C ASP A 95 1.37 11.32 8.83
N ASN A 96 2.21 12.02 8.07
CA ASN A 96 3.42 11.44 7.47
C ASN A 96 4.44 10.97 8.51
N LYS A 97 4.43 11.52 9.72
CA LYS A 97 5.29 11.08 10.81
C LYS A 97 5.07 9.61 11.15
N VAL A 98 3.81 9.17 11.14
CA VAL A 98 3.45 7.77 11.40
C VAL A 98 4.10 6.83 10.37
N TYR A 99 4.12 7.24 9.10
CA TYR A 99 4.79 6.49 8.04
C TYR A 99 6.32 6.45 8.24
N TYR A 100 6.94 7.57 8.57
CA TYR A 100 8.40 7.61 8.78
C TYR A 100 8.81 6.74 9.97
N ASP A 101 8.08 6.82 11.08
CA ASP A 101 8.31 5.99 12.26
C ASP A 101 8.15 4.50 11.95
N PHE A 102 7.16 4.15 11.13
CA PHE A 102 6.95 2.78 10.66
C PHE A 102 8.10 2.29 9.78
N VAL A 103 8.55 3.08 8.82
CA VAL A 103 9.69 2.73 7.96
C VAL A 103 10.96 2.52 8.80
N ASP A 104 11.21 3.40 9.77
CA ASP A 104 12.36 3.25 10.69
C ASP A 104 12.29 1.93 11.48
N ARG A 105 11.12 1.57 12.03
CA ARG A 105 10.90 0.27 12.68
C ARG A 105 11.12 -0.90 11.72
N CYS A 106 10.62 -0.82 10.50
CA CYS A 106 10.87 -1.83 9.47
C CYS A 106 12.37 -2.03 9.22
N ARG A 107 13.13 -0.94 9.05
CA ARG A 107 14.58 -1.00 8.81
C ARG A 107 15.33 -1.59 10.01
N LYS A 108 14.98 -1.22 11.23
CA LYS A 108 15.54 -1.80 12.46
C LYS A 108 15.26 -3.31 12.58
N ALA A 109 14.12 -3.78 12.09
CA ALA A 109 13.76 -5.20 12.01
C ALA A 109 14.43 -5.95 10.84
N GLY A 110 15.26 -5.29 10.02
CA GLY A 110 15.93 -5.89 8.87
C GLY A 110 15.03 -6.06 7.64
N ILE A 111 13.91 -5.34 7.55
CA ILE A 111 13.09 -5.25 6.35
C ILE A 111 13.71 -4.22 5.41
N THR A 112 14.24 -4.66 4.25
CA THR A 112 14.97 -3.81 3.30
C THR A 112 14.18 -3.50 2.03
N VAL A 113 13.11 -4.24 1.75
CA VAL A 113 12.27 -4.01 0.56
C VAL A 113 11.65 -2.62 0.56
N PRO A 114 11.27 -2.07 -0.61
CA PRO A 114 10.58 -0.79 -0.70
C PRO A 114 9.29 -0.78 0.14
N VAL A 115 9.07 0.31 0.86
CA VAL A 115 7.83 0.61 1.57
C VAL A 115 7.16 1.77 0.85
N ILE A 116 6.02 1.50 0.23
CA ILE A 116 5.27 2.45 -0.59
C ILE A 116 4.15 3.04 0.27
N PRO A 117 4.13 4.35 0.54
CA PRO A 117 3.07 4.99 1.30
C PRO A 117 1.73 4.94 0.56
N GLY A 118 0.69 4.56 1.28
CA GLY A 118 -0.69 4.57 0.82
C GLY A 118 -1.39 5.86 1.24
N LEU A 119 -1.85 6.66 0.31
CA LEU A 119 -2.57 7.90 0.55
C LEU A 119 -4.03 7.81 0.14
N LYS A 120 -4.89 8.51 0.86
CA LYS A 120 -6.31 8.63 0.54
C LYS A 120 -6.79 10.05 0.78
N PRO A 121 -7.14 10.83 -0.26
CA PRO A 121 -7.78 12.11 -0.07
C PRO A 121 -9.19 11.92 0.50
N LEU A 122 -9.53 12.68 1.54
CA LEU A 122 -10.90 12.76 2.05
C LEU A 122 -11.78 13.50 1.03
N SER A 123 -13.02 13.08 0.89
CA SER A 123 -13.97 13.68 -0.06
C SER A 123 -15.38 13.88 0.54
N THR A 124 -15.60 13.41 1.75
CA THR A 124 -16.86 13.57 2.48
C THR A 124 -16.60 13.68 3.98
N SER A 125 -17.39 14.48 4.69
CA SER A 125 -17.29 14.63 6.14
C SER A 125 -17.49 13.34 6.91
N ARG A 126 -18.33 12.42 6.41
CA ARG A 126 -18.54 11.10 7.01
C ARG A 126 -17.27 10.28 7.15
N GLN A 127 -16.26 10.51 6.30
CA GLN A 127 -15.02 9.72 6.32
C GLN A 127 -14.18 9.95 7.58
N ILE A 128 -14.33 11.09 8.29
CA ILE A 128 -13.59 11.34 9.54
C ILE A 128 -14.00 10.41 10.70
N SER A 129 -15.20 9.84 10.66
CA SER A 129 -15.64 8.83 11.63
C SER A 129 -15.51 7.40 11.09
N MET A 130 -15.90 7.19 9.83
CA MET A 130 -15.93 5.87 9.23
C MET A 130 -14.53 5.25 9.03
N LEU A 131 -13.52 6.04 8.64
CA LEU A 131 -12.19 5.49 8.36
C LEU A 131 -11.47 5.02 9.62
N PRO A 132 -11.43 5.78 10.74
CA PRO A 132 -10.88 5.29 12.00
C PRO A 132 -11.56 4.02 12.50
N GLU A 133 -12.88 3.99 12.45
CA GLU A 133 -13.67 2.83 12.87
C GLU A 133 -13.39 1.57 12.02
N SER A 134 -13.27 1.75 10.69
CA SER A 134 -13.12 0.62 9.76
C SER A 134 -11.68 0.12 9.62
N PHE A 135 -10.68 0.98 9.81
CA PHE A 135 -9.27 0.70 9.49
C PHE A 135 -8.33 0.91 10.67
N SER A 136 -8.83 1.27 11.85
CA SER A 136 -8.01 1.49 13.07
C SER A 136 -6.85 2.45 12.82
N LEU A 137 -7.17 3.62 12.26
CA LEU A 137 -6.23 4.69 11.94
C LEU A 137 -6.64 5.99 12.62
N ASP A 138 -5.70 6.91 12.79
CA ASP A 138 -5.93 8.22 13.35
C ASP A 138 -6.03 9.30 12.26
N ILE A 139 -6.93 10.27 12.45
CA ILE A 139 -7.02 11.48 11.63
C ILE A 139 -6.59 12.67 12.49
N PRO A 140 -5.59 13.47 12.04
CA PRO A 140 -5.12 14.63 12.79
C PRO A 140 -6.25 15.59 13.15
N ILE A 141 -6.17 16.15 14.37
CA ILE A 141 -7.22 17.02 14.91
C ILE A 141 -7.43 18.26 14.04
N GLU A 142 -6.38 18.77 13.41
CA GLU A 142 -6.42 19.92 12.51
C GLU A 142 -7.32 19.60 11.30
N LEU A 143 -7.09 18.46 10.65
CA LEU A 143 -7.89 18.02 9.51
C LEU A 143 -9.35 17.74 9.91
N THR A 144 -9.55 17.10 11.06
CA THR A 144 -10.90 16.82 11.58
C THR A 144 -11.67 18.10 11.81
N LYS A 145 -11.07 19.12 12.45
CA LYS A 145 -11.70 20.41 12.71
C LYS A 145 -12.07 21.17 11.42
N GLU A 146 -11.18 21.18 10.44
CA GLU A 146 -11.44 21.83 9.15
C GLU A 146 -12.60 21.17 8.40
N ILE A 147 -12.62 19.83 8.36
CA ILE A 147 -13.70 19.07 7.73
C ILE A 147 -15.04 19.28 8.47
N GLU A 148 -15.05 19.27 9.81
CA GLU A 148 -16.25 19.51 10.59
C GLU A 148 -16.81 20.93 10.40
N ALA A 149 -15.94 21.94 10.35
CA ALA A 149 -16.34 23.31 10.08
C ALA A 149 -16.98 23.50 8.69
N ALA A 150 -16.56 22.68 7.72
CA ALA A 150 -17.05 22.73 6.34
C ALA A 150 -18.10 21.63 6.02
N LYS A 151 -18.61 20.88 7.01
CA LYS A 151 -19.38 19.63 6.79
C LYS A 151 -20.61 19.78 5.89
N ASP A 152 -21.24 20.95 5.85
CA ASP A 152 -22.43 21.24 5.06
C ASP A 152 -22.09 21.70 3.62
N ASP A 153 -20.82 21.99 3.33
CA ASP A 153 -20.30 22.35 2.01
C ASP A 153 -19.43 21.21 1.46
N LYS A 154 -20.02 20.40 0.58
CA LYS A 154 -19.36 19.22 -0.02
C LYS A 154 -18.13 19.58 -0.84
N GLU A 155 -18.14 20.72 -1.54
CA GLU A 155 -16.98 21.13 -2.35
C GLU A 155 -15.85 21.66 -1.46
N ALA A 156 -16.17 22.33 -0.36
CA ALA A 156 -15.17 22.72 0.64
C ALA A 156 -14.51 21.49 1.29
N VAL A 157 -15.31 20.51 1.73
CA VAL A 157 -14.78 19.24 2.27
C VAL A 157 -13.88 18.52 1.28
N TYR A 158 -14.32 18.44 0.02
CA TYR A 158 -13.53 17.83 -1.06
C TYR A 158 -12.19 18.55 -1.25
N ARG A 159 -12.20 19.88 -1.28
CA ARG A 159 -10.99 20.70 -1.43
C ARG A 159 -10.01 20.50 -0.26
N ILE A 160 -10.50 20.61 1.00
CA ILE A 160 -9.68 20.40 2.20
C ILE A 160 -8.97 19.05 2.16
N GLY A 161 -9.71 17.97 1.87
CA GLY A 161 -9.12 16.63 1.82
C GLY A 161 -8.14 16.44 0.65
N THR A 162 -8.36 17.11 -0.48
CA THR A 162 -7.45 17.08 -1.63
C THR A 162 -6.16 17.84 -1.33
N GLU A 163 -6.26 19.05 -0.76
CA GLU A 163 -5.11 19.87 -0.36
C GLU A 163 -4.26 19.19 0.71
N TRP A 164 -4.90 18.59 1.73
CA TRP A 164 -4.19 17.80 2.74
C TRP A 164 -3.39 16.66 2.13
N CYS A 165 -4.02 15.87 1.27
CA CYS A 165 -3.35 14.75 0.60
C CYS A 165 -2.23 15.22 -0.34
N ALA A 166 -2.39 16.36 -1.02
CA ALA A 166 -1.33 16.96 -1.83
C ALA A 166 -0.13 17.40 -0.98
N MET A 167 -0.38 17.98 0.19
CA MET A 167 0.66 18.35 1.15
C MET A 167 1.43 17.11 1.64
N GLN A 168 0.72 16.04 2.04
CA GLN A 168 1.34 14.76 2.41
C GLN A 168 2.19 14.20 1.25
N CYS A 169 1.65 14.18 0.03
CA CYS A 169 2.33 13.67 -1.15
C CYS A 169 3.64 14.43 -1.44
N LYS A 170 3.61 15.77 -1.41
CA LYS A 170 4.80 16.62 -1.61
C LYS A 170 5.88 16.37 -0.56
N ASP A 171 5.48 16.24 0.70
CA ASP A 171 6.42 15.96 1.78
C ASP A 171 7.06 14.58 1.62
N LEU A 172 6.28 13.54 1.31
CA LEU A 172 6.78 12.20 1.04
C LEU A 172 7.77 12.16 -0.13
N ILE A 173 7.46 12.86 -1.24
CA ILE A 173 8.36 12.95 -2.40
C ILE A 173 9.67 13.64 -2.02
N ARG A 174 9.63 14.74 -1.27
CA ARG A 174 10.83 15.46 -0.79
C ARG A 174 11.71 14.58 0.11
N ASN A 175 11.10 13.66 0.85
CA ASN A 175 11.80 12.70 1.71
C ASN A 175 12.19 11.40 0.97
N GLY A 176 12.07 11.37 -0.36
CA GLY A 176 12.65 10.31 -1.20
C GLY A 176 11.93 8.98 -1.14
N VAL A 177 10.60 8.96 -0.96
CA VAL A 177 9.84 7.72 -1.06
C VAL A 177 9.95 7.11 -2.45
N PRO A 178 9.98 5.76 -2.59
CA PRO A 178 10.20 5.11 -3.89
C PRO A 178 9.03 5.28 -4.87
N ALA A 179 7.82 5.42 -4.36
CA ALA A 179 6.58 5.62 -5.09
C ALA A 179 5.48 6.03 -4.11
N VAL A 180 4.32 6.43 -4.62
CA VAL A 180 3.11 6.70 -3.83
C VAL A 180 1.95 5.88 -4.38
N HIS A 181 1.20 5.24 -3.49
CA HIS A 181 -0.03 4.53 -3.82
C HIS A 181 -1.25 5.36 -3.39
N PHE A 182 -2.27 5.46 -4.26
CA PHE A 182 -3.52 6.16 -3.95
C PHE A 182 -4.72 5.22 -3.86
N TYR A 183 -5.44 5.29 -2.75
CA TYR A 183 -6.72 4.60 -2.55
C TYR A 183 -7.86 5.42 -3.16
N THR A 184 -8.17 5.18 -4.44
CA THR A 184 -9.12 5.98 -5.22
C THR A 184 -10.58 5.63 -4.95
N MET A 185 -10.88 4.40 -4.55
CA MET A 185 -12.26 3.86 -4.40
C MET A 185 -13.14 4.12 -5.63
N GLY A 186 -12.55 4.02 -6.82
CA GLY A 186 -13.23 4.23 -8.09
C GLY A 186 -13.44 5.70 -8.50
N LYS A 187 -12.93 6.66 -7.72
CA LYS A 187 -12.99 8.09 -8.04
C LYS A 187 -11.58 8.64 -8.24
N SER A 188 -11.33 9.32 -9.35
CA SER A 188 -9.98 9.78 -9.74
C SER A 188 -9.82 11.30 -9.81
N ARG A 189 -10.90 12.10 -9.71
CA ARG A 189 -10.83 13.55 -9.88
C ARG A 189 -9.78 14.19 -8.96
N ASN A 190 -9.86 13.95 -7.65
CA ASN A 190 -8.91 14.46 -6.66
C ASN A 190 -7.48 13.94 -6.89
N ILE A 191 -7.32 12.69 -7.33
CA ILE A 191 -5.99 12.16 -7.63
C ILE A 191 -5.35 12.90 -8.81
N VAL A 192 -6.11 13.19 -9.86
CA VAL A 192 -5.62 13.99 -11.00
C VAL A 192 -5.19 15.41 -10.55
N GLU A 193 -5.96 16.04 -9.67
CA GLU A 193 -5.62 17.35 -9.10
C GLU A 193 -4.33 17.27 -8.28
N ILE A 194 -4.20 16.28 -7.39
CA ILE A 194 -2.99 16.04 -6.58
C ILE A 194 -1.77 15.78 -7.47
N LEU A 195 -1.89 14.92 -8.50
CA LEU A 195 -0.78 14.61 -9.39
C LEU A 195 -0.29 15.84 -10.15
N ARG A 196 -1.19 16.70 -10.63
CA ARG A 196 -0.81 17.97 -11.30
C ARG A 196 -0.08 18.95 -10.38
N GLU A 197 -0.33 18.83 -9.09
CA GLU A 197 0.27 19.71 -8.09
C GLU A 197 1.64 19.19 -7.58
N CYS A 198 1.82 17.86 -7.60
CA CYS A 198 2.99 17.19 -7.03
C CYS A 198 4.06 16.82 -8.07
N PHE A 199 3.67 16.67 -9.33
CA PHE A 199 4.50 16.23 -10.45
C PHE A 199 4.36 17.16 -11.66
#